data_387dde196471055d91611089879d1b64
#
_entry.id   387dde196471055d91611089879d1b64
#
_cell.length_a   1.000
_cell.length_b   1.000
_cell.length_c   1.000
_cell.angle_alpha   90.00
_cell.angle_beta   90.00
_cell.angle_gamma   90.00
#
_symmetry.space_group_name_H-M   'P 1'
#
loop_
_entity.id
_entity.type
_entity.pdbx_description
1 polymer ?
#
loop_
_entity_poly.entity_id
_entity_poly.type
_entity_poly.pdbx_seq_one_letter_code
_entity_poly.pdbx_strand_id
1 'polypeptide(L)'
;MKELEMHDKMRIVQELVPGRQITLLHVIANPDPILYQKLGLDPKLDYSHAAIGVLTVSPAETAVITADIAMKSANIDLGFVDRFSGTLIITGRVSEVDSAFTAIGEYFRDTL
;
A
#
# COMPACT_ATOMS: atom_id res chain seq x y z
N MET A 1 -2.13 18.87 -4.82
CA MET A 1 -2.67 18.13 -5.01
C MET A 1 -3.54 18.01 -4.38
N LYS A 2 -3.93 17.62 -4.33
CA LYS A 2 -4.65 17.35 -3.69
C LYS A 2 -4.57 16.36 -3.40
N GLU A 3 -4.35 15.79 -2.84
CA GLU A 3 -4.19 14.82 -2.39
C GLU A 3 -4.92 13.99 -2.36
N LEU A 4 -4.77 13.30 -2.02
CA LEU A 4 -5.37 12.31 -1.88
C LEU A 4 -6.33 12.50 -0.95
N GLU A 5 -7.27 12.58 -1.11
CA GLU A 5 -8.13 12.74 -0.19
C GLU A 5 -8.84 11.75 -0.24
N MET A 6 -8.73 11.13 0.10
CA MET A 6 -9.22 10.14 0.07
C MET A 6 -9.91 9.79 0.78
N HIS A 7 -10.32 9.73 1.14
CA HIS A 7 -10.92 9.15 1.59
C HIS A 7 -11.87 8.79 1.21
N ASP A 8 -12.21 9.11 1.36
CA ASP A 8 -13.25 8.87 1.09
C ASP A 8 -13.23 8.51 -0.16
N LYS A 9 -12.67 8.73 -0.69
CA LYS A 9 -12.59 8.41 -1.80
C LYS A 9 -11.38 8.17 -2.16
N MET A 10 -11.09 7.32 -2.75
CA MET A 10 -10.00 7.11 -3.18
C MET A 10 -9.76 8.01 -4.19
N ARG A 11 -8.77 8.56 -4.25
CA ARG A 11 -8.49 9.43 -5.16
C ARG A 11 -7.36 9.04 -5.90
N ILE A 12 -7.28 9.18 -7.13
CA ILE A 12 -6.12 8.98 -7.89
C ILE A 12 -5.34 10.20 -7.85
N VAL A 13 -4.11 10.08 -7.56
CA VAL A 13 -3.22 11.19 -7.53
C VAL A 13 -2.82 11.54 -8.92
N GLN A 14 -3.18 12.72 -9.33
CA GLN A 14 -2.88 13.12 -10.63
C GLN A 14 -1.66 13.94 -10.76
N GLU A 15 -0.59 13.53 -10.19
CA GLU A 15 0.58 14.25 -10.29
C GLU A 15 1.23 13.90 -11.53
N LEU A 16 1.62 14.77 -12.32
CA LEU A 16 2.26 14.45 -13.52
C LEU A 16 3.70 14.33 -13.38
N VAL A 17 4.10 13.33 -12.65
CA VAL A 17 5.46 13.11 -12.43
C VAL A 17 5.91 12.21 -13.46
N PRO A 18 6.83 12.56 -14.27
CA PRO A 18 7.28 11.67 -15.29
C PRO A 18 7.71 10.36 -14.68
N GLY A 19 7.07 9.34 -15.10
CA GLY A 19 7.54 8.00 -14.82
C GLY A 19 7.05 7.35 -13.57
N ARG A 20 6.53 8.09 -12.61
CA ARG A 20 6.11 7.46 -11.35
C ARG A 20 4.85 8.05 -10.81
N GLN A 21 3.94 7.17 -10.40
CA GLN A 21 2.66 7.64 -9.94
C GLN A 21 1.98 6.56 -9.12
N ILE A 22 1.34 6.97 -8.02
CA ILE A 22 0.46 6.08 -7.28
C ILE A 22 -0.90 6.15 -7.96
N THR A 23 -1.41 4.99 -8.35
CA THR A 23 -2.69 4.94 -9.06
C THR A 23 -3.83 4.48 -8.18
N LEU A 24 -3.54 3.82 -7.06
CA LEU A 24 -4.54 3.43 -6.07
C LEU A 24 -3.87 3.34 -4.73
N LEU A 25 -4.55 3.78 -3.68
CA LEU A 25 -4.07 3.60 -2.33
C LEU A 25 -5.28 3.48 -1.44
N HIS A 26 -5.42 2.33 -0.78
CA HIS A 26 -6.59 2.08 0.03
C HIS A 26 -6.25 1.25 1.26
N VAL A 27 -6.85 1.58 2.38
CA VAL A 27 -6.68 0.82 3.62
C VAL A 27 -8.02 0.26 4.03
N ILE A 28 -8.08 -1.06 4.18
CA ILE A 28 -9.25 -1.73 4.70
C ILE A 28 -9.00 -1.94 6.17
N ALA A 29 -9.63 -1.13 7.01
CA ALA A 29 -9.29 -1.10 8.42
C ALA A 29 -9.77 -2.32 9.18
N ASN A 30 -10.87 -2.91 8.76
CA ASN A 30 -11.45 -4.03 9.49
C ASN A 30 -11.96 -5.07 8.49
N PRO A 31 -11.06 -5.76 7.80
CA PRO A 31 -11.47 -6.68 6.74
C PRO A 31 -12.23 -7.88 7.28
N ASP A 32 -13.09 -8.45 6.46
CA ASP A 32 -13.72 -9.70 6.79
C ASP A 32 -12.62 -10.75 6.95
N PRO A 33 -12.64 -11.53 8.02
CA PRO A 33 -11.54 -12.47 8.27
C PRO A 33 -11.25 -13.45 7.15
N ILE A 34 -12.24 -13.79 6.35
CA ILE A 34 -12.02 -14.74 5.26
C ILE A 34 -11.16 -14.13 4.16
N LEU A 35 -11.07 -12.81 4.12
CA LEU A 35 -10.35 -12.12 3.04
C LEU A 35 -8.86 -12.45 3.06
N TYR A 36 -8.28 -12.61 4.24
CA TYR A 36 -6.86 -12.93 4.32
C TYR A 36 -6.56 -14.25 3.62
N GLN A 37 -7.43 -15.23 3.82
CA GLN A 37 -7.24 -16.52 3.20
C GLN A 37 -7.48 -16.44 1.70
N LYS A 38 -8.50 -15.71 1.28
CA LYS A 38 -8.81 -15.61 -0.15
C LYS A 38 -7.73 -14.87 -0.93
N LEU A 39 -7.01 -13.98 -0.27
CA LEU A 39 -5.89 -13.29 -0.90
C LEU A 39 -4.62 -14.13 -0.91
N GLY A 40 -4.64 -15.29 -0.28
CA GLY A 40 -3.47 -16.17 -0.26
C GLY A 40 -2.37 -15.66 0.66
N LEU A 41 -2.74 -14.91 1.70
CA LEU A 41 -1.74 -14.41 2.63
C LEU A 41 -1.24 -15.54 3.52
N ASP A 42 -0.07 -15.33 4.13
CA ASP A 42 0.59 -16.35 4.92
C ASP A 42 -0.32 -16.86 6.03
N PRO A 43 -0.73 -18.13 6.00
CA PRO A 43 -1.66 -18.63 7.01
C PRO A 43 -1.04 -18.78 8.39
N LYS A 44 0.27 -18.62 8.52
CA LYS A 44 0.92 -18.74 9.81
C LYS A 44 0.84 -17.47 10.63
N LEU A 45 0.47 -16.35 10.02
CA LEU A 45 0.42 -15.08 10.72
C LEU A 45 -0.93 -14.89 11.38
N ASP A 46 -0.93 -14.12 12.47
CA ASP A 46 -2.15 -13.80 13.18
C ASP A 46 -2.64 -12.46 12.66
N TYR A 47 -3.78 -12.49 11.98
CA TYR A 47 -4.33 -11.29 11.39
C TYR A 47 -5.42 -10.63 12.25
N SER A 48 -5.61 -11.09 13.50
CA SER A 48 -6.57 -10.42 14.34
C SER A 48 -6.12 -8.96 14.50
N HIS A 49 -7.03 -8.05 14.37
CA HIS A 49 -6.75 -6.61 14.46
C HIS A 49 -5.87 -6.07 13.33
N ALA A 50 -5.72 -6.81 12.26
CA ALA A 50 -4.91 -6.34 11.16
C ALA A 50 -5.77 -5.61 10.13
N ALA A 51 -5.21 -4.59 9.55
CA ALA A 51 -5.77 -3.92 8.39
C ALA A 51 -5.08 -4.47 7.16
N ILE A 52 -5.68 -4.27 6.01
CA ILE A 52 -5.05 -4.60 4.73
C ILE A 52 -4.85 -3.30 3.97
N GLY A 53 -3.63 -3.05 3.55
CA GLY A 53 -3.33 -1.91 2.69
C GLY A 53 -3.07 -2.38 1.28
N VAL A 54 -3.69 -1.71 0.31
CA VAL A 54 -3.53 -2.03 -1.10
C VAL A 54 -3.04 -0.80 -1.82
N LEU A 55 -2.00 -0.97 -2.62
CA LEU A 55 -1.41 0.12 -3.37
C LEU A 55 -1.10 -0.36 -4.78
N THR A 56 -1.39 0.47 -5.76
CA THR A 56 -0.90 0.20 -7.10
C THR A 56 -0.13 1.41 -7.59
N VAL A 57 0.89 1.14 -8.40
CA VAL A 57 1.79 2.18 -8.88
C VAL A 57 2.11 1.98 -10.35
N SER A 58 2.59 3.03 -10.95
CA SER A 58 3.08 3.03 -12.33
C SER A 58 4.41 3.77 -12.36
N PRO A 59 5.43 3.26 -13.00
CA PRO A 59 5.49 1.96 -13.69
C PRO A 59 5.43 0.82 -12.70
N ALA A 60 5.00 -0.33 -13.18
CA ALA A 60 4.70 -1.47 -12.31
C ALA A 60 5.86 -1.89 -11.42
N GLU A 61 7.06 -1.90 -11.95
CA GLU A 61 8.20 -2.35 -11.16
C GLU A 61 8.51 -1.44 -9.97
N THR A 62 7.94 -0.23 -9.93
CA THR A 62 8.09 0.65 -8.77
C THR A 62 7.49 0.00 -7.51
N ALA A 63 6.61 -0.99 -7.68
CA ALA A 63 6.04 -1.69 -6.53
C ALA A 63 7.11 -2.32 -5.64
N VAL A 64 8.21 -2.77 -6.23
CA VAL A 64 9.29 -3.37 -5.44
C VAL A 64 9.92 -2.33 -4.52
N ILE A 65 10.07 -1.11 -5.02
CA ILE A 65 10.62 -0.02 -4.23
C ILE A 65 9.67 0.33 -3.08
N THR A 66 8.36 0.36 -3.36
CA THR A 66 7.40 0.69 -2.31
C THR A 66 7.36 -0.39 -1.23
N ALA A 67 7.56 -1.66 -1.61
CA ALA A 67 7.60 -2.74 -0.63
C ALA A 67 8.79 -2.53 0.32
N ASP A 68 9.93 -2.17 -0.21
CA ASP A 68 11.12 -1.93 0.61
C ASP A 68 10.88 -0.75 1.56
N ILE A 69 10.31 0.33 1.06
CA ILE A 69 10.02 1.49 1.89
C ILE A 69 9.05 1.11 3.02
N ALA A 70 8.01 0.37 2.68
CA ALA A 70 7.01 -0.02 3.67
C ALA A 70 7.65 -0.84 4.79
N MET A 71 8.48 -1.80 4.43
CA MET A 71 9.08 -2.69 5.42
C MET A 71 10.11 -1.99 6.28
N LYS A 72 10.73 -0.94 5.77
CA LYS A 72 11.72 -0.18 6.54
C LYS A 72 11.09 0.89 7.42
N SER A 73 9.88 1.32 7.11
CA SER A 73 9.30 2.47 7.79
C SER A 73 8.23 2.13 8.81
N ALA A 74 7.75 0.89 8.85
CA ALA A 74 6.66 0.53 9.75
C ALA A 74 6.70 -0.95 10.08
N ASN A 75 5.98 -1.31 11.13
CA ASN A 75 5.91 -2.71 11.55
C ASN A 75 4.74 -3.37 10.83
N ILE A 76 4.98 -3.77 9.61
CA ILE A 76 3.95 -4.39 8.78
C ILE A 76 4.49 -5.71 8.22
N ASP A 77 3.56 -6.51 7.74
CA ASP A 77 3.92 -7.73 7.04
C ASP A 77 3.65 -7.54 5.56
N LEU A 78 4.56 -8.04 4.74
CA LEU A 78 4.39 -7.97 3.30
C LEU A 78 3.48 -9.11 2.87
N GLY A 79 2.34 -8.76 2.29
CA GLY A 79 1.40 -9.77 1.84
C GLY A 79 1.63 -10.17 0.39
N PHE A 80 1.92 -9.20 -0.45
CA PHE A 80 2.05 -9.46 -1.88
C PHE A 80 2.72 -8.29 -2.54
N VAL A 81 3.63 -8.56 -3.44
CA VAL A 81 4.20 -7.51 -4.28
C VAL A 81 4.38 -8.09 -5.66
N ASP A 82 3.91 -7.36 -6.67
CA ASP A 82 3.97 -7.84 -8.03
C ASP A 82 4.53 -6.75 -8.93
N ARG A 83 5.69 -7.01 -9.48
CA ARG A 83 6.36 -6.04 -10.33
C ARG A 83 5.73 -5.91 -11.71
N PHE A 84 4.83 -6.83 -12.06
CA PHE A 84 4.20 -6.78 -13.38
C PHE A 84 2.91 -5.98 -13.35
N SER A 85 2.12 -6.11 -12.30
CA SER A 85 0.90 -5.33 -12.16
C SER A 85 1.11 -4.03 -11.39
N GLY A 86 2.21 -3.91 -10.68
CA GLY A 86 2.45 -2.74 -9.86
C GLY A 86 1.66 -2.73 -8.57
N THR A 87 1.38 -3.91 -8.02
CA THR A 87 0.52 -4.02 -6.83
C THR A 87 1.35 -4.37 -5.59
N LEU A 88 1.02 -3.73 -4.49
CA LEU A 88 1.58 -4.03 -3.18
C LEU A 88 0.43 -4.22 -2.21
N ILE A 89 0.47 -5.31 -1.44
CA ILE A 89 -0.48 -5.55 -0.36
C ILE A 89 0.31 -5.75 0.92
N ILE A 90 -0.01 -4.98 1.94
CA ILE A 90 0.62 -5.10 3.24
C ILE A 90 -0.45 -5.28 4.30
N THR A 91 -0.07 -5.87 5.43
CA THR A 91 -0.98 -6.04 6.56
C THR A 91 -0.30 -5.56 7.83
N GLY A 92 -1.10 -5.18 8.80
CA GLY A 92 -0.62 -4.73 10.08
C GLY A 92 -1.69 -3.93 10.78
N ARG A 93 -1.36 -3.35 11.92
CA ARG A 93 -2.30 -2.47 12.57
C ARG A 93 -2.55 -1.28 11.67
N VAL A 94 -3.75 -0.70 11.77
CA VAL A 94 -4.10 0.43 10.93
C VAL A 94 -3.05 1.52 11.00
N SER A 95 -2.56 1.85 12.20
CA SER A 95 -1.57 2.92 12.35
C SER A 95 -0.26 2.58 11.63
N GLU A 96 0.11 1.32 11.61
CA GLU A 96 1.34 0.91 10.94
C GLU A 96 1.19 0.93 9.44
N VAL A 97 0.04 0.48 8.95
CA VAL A 97 -0.23 0.54 7.51
C VAL A 97 -0.26 2.00 7.05
N ASP A 98 -0.87 2.88 7.84
CA ASP A 98 -0.88 4.29 7.52
C ASP A 98 0.53 4.88 7.52
N SER A 99 1.37 4.49 8.46
CA SER A 99 2.75 4.97 8.51
C SER A 99 3.53 4.53 7.28
N ALA A 100 3.34 3.28 6.87
CA ALA A 100 4.01 2.78 5.68
C ALA A 100 3.57 3.55 4.44
N PHE A 101 2.28 3.78 4.31
CA PHE A 101 1.77 4.49 3.14
C PHE A 101 2.17 5.96 3.14
N THR A 102 2.29 6.57 4.32
CA THR A 102 2.77 7.93 4.42
C THR A 102 4.23 8.01 3.92
N ALA A 103 5.05 7.06 4.32
CA ALA A 103 6.44 7.05 3.87
C ALA A 103 6.54 6.86 2.36
N ILE A 104 5.70 6.00 1.80
CA ILE A 104 5.68 5.80 0.36
C ILE A 104 5.25 7.07 -0.34
N GLY A 105 4.23 7.75 0.18
CA GLY A 105 3.77 9.00 -0.40
C GLY A 105 4.86 10.06 -0.40
N GLU A 106 5.63 10.12 0.67
CA GLU A 106 6.75 11.06 0.76
C GLU A 106 7.83 10.74 -0.27
N TYR A 107 8.09 9.46 -0.49
CA TYR A 107 9.06 9.06 -1.51
C TYR A 107 8.62 9.57 -2.88
N PHE A 108 7.36 9.38 -3.23
CA PHE A 108 6.88 9.84 -4.52
C PHE A 108 6.95 11.36 -4.63
N ARG A 109 6.65 12.07 -3.55
CA ARG A 109 6.71 13.51 -3.55
C ARG A 109 8.15 14.00 -3.69
N ASP A 110 9.06 13.33 -2.99
CA ASP A 110 10.45 13.77 -2.97
C ASP A 110 11.19 13.48 -4.26
N THR A 111 10.70 12.55 -5.05
CA THR A 111 11.36 12.22 -6.31
C THR A 111 10.76 12.98 -7.50
N LEU A 112 9.83 13.85 -7.22
CA LEU A 112 9.29 14.70 -8.24
C LEU A 112 10.22 15.86 -8.53
#